data_551110c3f3c7d6d4e9f942fff8b6640f
#
_entry.id   551110c3f3c7d6d4e9f942fff8b6640f
#
_cell.length_a   1.000
_cell.length_b   1.000
_cell.length_c   1.000
_cell.angle_alpha   90.00
_cell.angle_beta   90.00
_cell.angle_gamma   90.00
#
_symmetry.space_group_name_H-M   'P 1'
#
loop_
_entity.id
_entity.type
_entity.pdbx_description
1 polymer ?
#
loop_
_entity_poly.entity_id
_entity_poly.type
_entity_poly.pdbx_seq_one_letter_code
_entity_poly.pdbx_strand_id
1 'polypeptide(L)'
;MAQRVKTDWVLVWCVAALVCFGLVMVYSASSVVAEVRTGSAGYYIFRQIVWAICGLFAMVKLMRTDYRKLNSPLWAFGSVAFALILLIIVYFADSRAHRFLRLGGTVGLQPSELAKPALILFLAFFITRRGKALNNR
;
A
#
# COMPACT_ATOMS: atom_id res chain seq x y z
N MET A 1 2.87 28.91 10.84
CA MET A 1 1.49 28.60 10.39
C MET A 1 1.54 27.41 9.46
N ALA A 2 0.84 26.32 9.79
CA ALA A 2 0.76 25.15 8.92
C ALA A 2 -0.17 25.48 7.74
N GLN A 3 0.38 25.64 6.55
CA GLN A 3 -0.44 25.67 5.35
C GLN A 3 -1.09 24.31 5.21
N ARG A 4 -2.40 24.23 5.43
CA ARG A 4 -3.19 23.05 5.04
C ARG A 4 -3.11 22.99 3.52
N VAL A 5 -2.36 22.03 3.01
CA VAL A 5 -2.36 21.72 1.57
C VAL A 5 -3.78 21.38 1.19
N LYS A 6 -4.36 22.12 0.26
CA LYS A 6 -5.71 21.84 -0.24
C LYS A 6 -5.71 20.46 -0.86
N THR A 7 -6.71 19.66 -0.47
CA THR A 7 -6.92 18.33 -1.05
C THR A 7 -7.17 18.48 -2.56
N ASP A 8 -6.39 17.77 -3.35
CA ASP A 8 -6.62 17.70 -4.79
C ASP A 8 -7.77 16.73 -5.07
N TRP A 9 -8.95 17.29 -5.25
CA TRP A 9 -10.15 16.51 -5.55
C TRP A 9 -10.09 15.80 -6.91
N VAL A 10 -9.36 16.35 -7.86
CA VAL A 10 -9.19 15.73 -9.19
C VAL A 10 -8.45 14.39 -9.02
N LEU A 11 -7.36 14.39 -8.24
CA LEU A 11 -6.62 13.17 -7.95
C LEU A 11 -7.48 12.13 -7.23
N VAL A 12 -8.29 12.55 -6.26
CA VAL A 12 -9.20 11.65 -5.51
C VAL A 12 -10.20 11.00 -6.45
N TRP A 13 -10.82 11.77 -7.35
CA TRP A 13 -11.77 11.24 -8.31
C TRP A 13 -11.12 10.31 -9.34
N CYS A 14 -9.90 10.62 -9.80
CA CYS A 14 -9.15 9.74 -10.69
C CYS A 14 -8.84 8.39 -10.01
N VAL A 15 -8.40 8.40 -8.75
CA VAL A 15 -8.15 7.17 -7.98
C VAL A 15 -9.45 6.37 -7.81
N ALA A 16 -10.55 7.01 -7.43
CA ALA A 16 -11.84 6.36 -7.29
C ALA A 16 -12.30 5.71 -8.59
N ALA A 17 -12.19 6.41 -9.71
CA ALA A 17 -12.56 5.89 -11.04
C ALA A 17 -11.69 4.67 -11.42
N LEU A 18 -10.38 4.72 -11.18
CA LEU A 18 -9.47 3.59 -11.44
C LEU A 18 -9.79 2.38 -10.56
N VAL A 19 -10.13 2.59 -9.29
CA VAL A 19 -10.55 1.51 -8.38
C VAL A 19 -11.85 0.87 -8.88
N CYS A 20 -12.86 1.66 -9.24
CA CYS A 20 -14.13 1.15 -9.78
C CYS A 20 -13.90 0.36 -11.07
N PHE A 21 -13.11 0.90 -11.99
CA PHE A 21 -12.77 0.21 -13.24
C PHE A 21 -12.03 -1.10 -12.96
N GLY A 22 -11.05 -1.10 -12.04
CA GLY A 22 -10.33 -2.30 -11.63
C GLY A 22 -11.24 -3.37 -11.04
N LEU A 23 -12.24 -2.99 -10.22
CA LEU A 23 -13.22 -3.95 -9.67
C LEU A 23 -14.06 -4.62 -10.78
N VAL A 24 -14.52 -3.84 -11.78
CA VAL A 24 -15.26 -4.37 -12.92
C VAL A 24 -14.40 -5.33 -13.73
N MET A 25 -13.15 -4.98 -14.00
CA MET A 25 -12.22 -5.84 -14.74
C MET A 25 -11.89 -7.14 -13.99
N VAL A 26 -11.68 -7.09 -12.67
CA VAL A 26 -11.46 -8.28 -11.85
C VAL A 26 -12.69 -9.17 -11.86
N TYR A 27 -13.89 -8.62 -11.76
CA TYR A 27 -15.11 -9.41 -11.85
C TYR A 27 -15.24 -10.10 -13.21
N SER A 28 -15.06 -9.36 -14.30
CA SER A 28 -15.16 -9.88 -15.66
C SER A 28 -14.14 -11.01 -15.92
N ALA A 29 -12.89 -10.81 -15.49
CA ALA A 29 -11.82 -11.78 -15.73
C ALA A 29 -11.89 -13.02 -14.84
N SER A 30 -12.45 -12.91 -13.62
CA SER A 30 -12.36 -13.98 -12.62
C SER A 30 -13.69 -14.70 -12.34
N SER A 31 -14.82 -14.24 -12.88
CA SER A 31 -16.14 -14.79 -12.61
C SER A 31 -16.24 -16.29 -12.95
N VAL A 32 -15.79 -16.70 -14.14
CA VAL A 32 -15.82 -18.10 -14.60
C VAL A 32 -14.89 -18.98 -13.75
N VAL A 33 -13.68 -18.49 -13.45
CA VAL A 33 -12.71 -19.24 -12.63
C VAL A 33 -13.20 -19.36 -11.17
N ALA A 34 -13.87 -18.33 -10.66
CA ALA A 34 -14.46 -18.34 -9.32
C ALA A 34 -15.55 -19.38 -9.21
N GLU A 35 -16.45 -19.45 -10.19
CA GLU A 35 -17.55 -20.40 -10.22
C GLU A 35 -17.04 -21.85 -10.22
N VAL A 36 -16.05 -22.16 -11.05
CA VAL A 36 -15.46 -23.50 -11.13
C VAL A 36 -14.70 -23.89 -9.86
N ARG A 37 -14.00 -22.95 -9.20
CA ARG A 37 -13.16 -23.26 -8.04
C ARG A 37 -13.87 -23.18 -6.69
N THR A 38 -14.83 -22.29 -6.55
CA THR A 38 -15.46 -21.97 -5.24
C THR A 38 -16.98 -22.13 -5.25
N GLY A 39 -17.58 -22.46 -6.39
CA GLY A 39 -19.04 -22.55 -6.54
C GLY A 39 -19.76 -21.21 -6.47
N SER A 40 -19.03 -20.09 -6.49
CA SER A 40 -19.60 -18.74 -6.42
C SER A 40 -18.82 -17.77 -7.28
N ALA A 41 -19.44 -17.25 -8.34
CA ALA A 41 -18.84 -16.24 -9.23
C ALA A 41 -18.46 -14.94 -8.50
N GLY A 42 -19.12 -14.64 -7.38
CA GLY A 42 -18.91 -13.43 -6.59
C GLY A 42 -17.79 -13.49 -5.55
N TYR A 43 -17.17 -14.65 -5.31
CA TYR A 43 -16.19 -14.81 -4.23
C TYR A 43 -15.01 -13.86 -4.32
N TYR A 44 -14.40 -13.74 -5.49
CA TYR A 44 -13.23 -12.88 -5.68
C TYR A 44 -13.57 -11.40 -5.64
N ILE A 45 -14.73 -11.01 -6.22
CA ILE A 45 -15.16 -9.61 -6.22
C ILE A 45 -15.49 -9.13 -4.80
N PHE A 46 -16.18 -9.93 -3.99
CA PHE A 46 -16.48 -9.57 -2.61
C PHE A 46 -15.21 -9.29 -1.82
N ARG A 47 -14.21 -10.15 -1.93
CA ARG A 47 -12.90 -9.97 -1.29
C ARG A 47 -12.20 -8.72 -1.78
N GLN A 48 -12.26 -8.46 -3.08
CA GLN A 48 -11.66 -7.27 -3.68
C GLN A 48 -12.32 -5.97 -3.19
N ILE A 49 -13.65 -5.96 -3.06
CA ILE A 49 -14.40 -4.82 -2.52
C ILE A 49 -13.96 -4.53 -1.08
N VAL A 50 -13.84 -5.54 -0.23
CA VAL A 50 -13.38 -5.36 1.15
C VAL A 50 -12.00 -4.70 1.20
N TRP A 51 -11.05 -5.19 0.40
CA TRP A 51 -9.71 -4.60 0.32
C TRP A 51 -9.71 -3.20 -0.28
N ALA A 52 -10.55 -2.93 -1.27
CA ALA A 52 -10.72 -1.60 -1.85
C ALA A 52 -11.26 -0.59 -0.81
N ILE A 53 -12.24 -0.99 -0.01
CA ILE A 53 -12.78 -0.15 1.08
C ILE A 53 -11.68 0.12 2.12
N CYS A 54 -10.94 -0.91 2.55
CA CYS A 54 -9.83 -0.73 3.47
C CYS A 54 -8.75 0.21 2.91
N GLY A 55 -8.42 0.08 1.62
CA GLY A 55 -7.46 0.95 0.95
C GLY A 55 -7.94 2.40 0.87
N LEU A 56 -9.20 2.63 0.49
CA LEU A 56 -9.80 3.96 0.45
C LEU A 56 -9.87 4.60 1.84
N PHE A 57 -10.22 3.82 2.87
CA PHE A 57 -10.20 4.29 4.25
C PHE A 57 -8.80 4.70 4.70
N ALA A 58 -7.79 3.88 4.41
CA ALA A 58 -6.39 4.19 4.69
C ALA A 58 -5.93 5.45 3.94
N MET A 59 -6.32 5.61 2.66
CA MET A 59 -6.03 6.81 1.87
C MET A 59 -6.61 8.07 2.53
N VAL A 60 -7.90 8.06 2.89
CA VAL A 60 -8.55 9.20 3.54
C VAL A 60 -7.91 9.53 4.88
N LYS A 61 -7.54 8.51 5.67
CA LYS A 61 -6.84 8.69 6.94
C LYS A 61 -5.46 9.32 6.76
N LEU A 62 -4.69 8.86 5.78
CA LEU A 62 -3.38 9.41 5.44
C LEU A 62 -3.48 10.85 4.92
N MET A 63 -4.47 11.17 4.09
CA MET A 63 -4.73 12.54 3.62
C MET A 63 -5.00 13.53 4.76
N ARG A 64 -5.62 13.06 5.85
CA ARG A 64 -5.90 13.87 7.05
C ARG A 64 -4.73 13.91 8.04
N THR A 65 -3.72 13.07 7.86
CA THR A 65 -2.57 12.98 8.74
C THR A 65 -1.53 14.03 8.35
N ASP A 66 -0.98 14.72 9.34
CA ASP A 66 0.08 15.69 9.09
C ASP A 66 1.37 14.97 8.70
N TYR A 67 1.84 15.16 7.46
CA TYR A 67 3.06 14.58 6.92
C TYR A 67 4.32 14.94 7.74
N ARG A 68 4.28 16.04 8.53
CA ARG A 68 5.39 16.41 9.41
C ARG A 68 5.66 15.39 10.50
N LYS A 69 4.62 14.66 10.93
CA LYS A 69 4.77 13.57 11.89
C LYS A 69 5.53 12.38 11.28
N LEU A 70 5.39 12.18 9.97
CA LEU A 70 6.10 11.13 9.25
C LEU A 70 7.58 11.47 9.01
N ASN A 71 7.95 12.77 9.07
CA ASN A 71 9.33 13.22 8.94
C ASN A 71 10.15 13.08 10.23
N SER A 72 9.87 12.07 11.03
CA SER A 72 10.66 11.71 12.21
C SER A 72 11.60 10.53 11.91
N PRO A 73 12.78 10.46 12.54
CA PRO A 73 13.70 9.36 12.31
C PRO A 73 13.08 8.00 12.65
N LEU A 74 12.21 7.96 13.67
CA LEU A 74 11.54 6.74 14.09
C LEU A 74 10.66 6.15 12.97
N TRP A 75 9.87 6.98 12.28
CA TRP A 75 9.03 6.54 11.16
C TRP A 75 9.85 6.18 9.92
N ALA A 76 10.90 6.96 9.61
CA ALA A 76 11.75 6.71 8.45
C ALA A 76 12.53 5.40 8.56
N PHE A 77 13.24 5.19 9.68
CA PHE A 77 14.01 3.97 9.89
C PHE A 77 13.11 2.79 10.26
N GLY A 78 12.05 3.02 11.05
CA GLY A 78 11.11 2.00 11.48
C GLY A 78 10.35 1.37 10.31
N SER A 79 9.90 2.17 9.34
CA SER A 79 9.20 1.65 8.16
C SER A 79 10.10 0.79 7.28
N VAL A 80 11.36 1.18 7.08
CA VAL A 80 12.33 0.38 6.31
C VAL A 80 12.70 -0.90 7.07
N ALA A 81 12.97 -0.81 8.37
CA ALA A 81 13.26 -1.98 9.19
C ALA A 81 12.10 -2.97 9.18
N PHE A 82 10.87 -2.49 9.32
CA PHE A 82 9.65 -3.32 9.24
C PHE A 82 9.52 -4.01 7.87
N ALA A 83 9.73 -3.27 6.78
CA ALA A 83 9.69 -3.83 5.43
C ALA A 83 10.78 -4.89 5.22
N LEU A 84 12.00 -4.66 5.71
CA LEU A 84 13.10 -5.62 5.65
C LEU A 84 12.79 -6.90 6.44
N ILE A 85 12.26 -6.77 7.65
CA ILE A 85 11.86 -7.93 8.47
C ILE A 85 10.81 -8.76 7.73
N LEU A 86 9.79 -8.11 7.15
CA LEU A 86 8.78 -8.82 6.36
C LEU A 86 9.36 -9.53 5.15
N LEU A 87 10.31 -8.91 4.44
CA LEU A 87 11.00 -9.53 3.30
C LEU A 87 11.81 -10.75 3.74
N ILE A 88 12.51 -10.67 4.86
CA ILE A 88 13.28 -11.78 5.43
C ILE A 88 12.32 -12.92 5.84
N ILE A 89 11.22 -12.61 6.50
CA ILE A 89 10.22 -13.62 6.89
C ILE A 89 9.67 -14.34 5.65
N VAL A 90 9.34 -13.60 4.58
CA VAL A 90 8.84 -14.22 3.35
C VAL A 90 9.90 -15.09 2.68
N TYR A 91 11.14 -14.66 2.69
CA TYR A 91 12.24 -15.43 2.11
C TYR A 91 12.37 -16.81 2.76
N PHE A 92 12.20 -16.91 4.09
CA PHE A 92 12.26 -18.18 4.81
C PHE A 92 10.94 -18.95 4.83
N ALA A 93 9.80 -18.27 4.76
CA ALA A 93 8.47 -18.89 4.89
C ALA A 93 7.94 -19.48 3.57
N ASP A 94 8.26 -18.90 2.42
CA ASP A 94 7.78 -19.35 1.11
C ASP A 94 8.89 -20.05 0.33
N SER A 95 8.93 -21.37 0.41
CA SER A 95 9.95 -22.21 -0.24
C SER A 95 9.83 -22.28 -1.76
N ARG A 96 8.70 -21.82 -2.35
CA ARG A 96 8.44 -21.99 -3.79
C ARG A 96 8.59 -20.72 -4.61
N ALA A 97 8.09 -19.59 -4.11
CA ALA A 97 8.06 -18.35 -4.89
C ALA A 97 8.77 -17.17 -4.21
N HIS A 98 9.06 -17.25 -2.89
CA HIS A 98 9.71 -16.20 -2.09
C HIS A 98 9.10 -14.79 -2.24
N ARG A 99 7.80 -14.71 -2.56
CA ARG A 99 7.14 -13.45 -2.94
C ARG A 99 5.92 -13.10 -2.09
N PHE A 100 5.18 -14.11 -1.59
CA PHE A 100 3.90 -13.90 -0.94
C PHE A 100 3.86 -14.49 0.45
N LEU A 101 3.46 -13.69 1.44
CA LEU A 101 3.00 -14.19 2.73
C LEU A 101 1.57 -14.70 2.56
N ARG A 102 1.40 -16.01 2.56
CA ARG A 102 0.07 -16.64 2.56
C ARG A 102 -0.47 -16.69 3.99
N LEU A 103 -1.19 -15.67 4.38
CA LEU A 103 -1.93 -15.65 5.65
C LEU A 103 -3.26 -16.40 5.44
N GLY A 104 -3.29 -17.69 5.78
CA GLY A 104 -4.52 -18.50 5.76
C GLY A 104 -5.04 -18.89 4.38
N GLY A 105 -4.15 -19.17 3.40
CA GLY A 105 -4.53 -19.85 2.13
C GLY A 105 -5.13 -18.94 1.04
N THR A 106 -5.67 -17.79 1.37
CA THR A 106 -6.42 -16.95 0.41
C THR A 106 -5.92 -15.52 0.30
N VAL A 107 -5.16 -15.03 1.27
CA VAL A 107 -4.62 -13.65 1.27
C VAL A 107 -3.12 -13.71 1.05
N GLY A 108 -2.67 -13.31 -0.13
CA GLY A 108 -1.26 -13.12 -0.45
C GLY A 108 -0.86 -11.66 -0.23
N LEU A 109 -0.22 -11.35 0.90
CA LEU A 109 0.42 -10.05 1.09
C LEU A 109 1.82 -10.11 0.49
N GLN A 110 2.12 -9.19 -0.43
CA GLN A 110 3.44 -9.09 -1.03
C GLN A 110 4.25 -8.01 -0.29
N PRO A 111 5.25 -8.37 0.54
CA PRO A 111 6.00 -7.39 1.31
C PRO A 111 6.74 -6.36 0.49
N SER A 112 7.09 -6.67 -0.76
CA SER A 112 7.72 -5.72 -1.67
C SER A 112 6.81 -4.50 -1.98
N GLU A 113 5.48 -4.65 -1.92
CA GLU A 113 4.56 -3.52 -2.08
C GLU A 113 4.62 -2.57 -0.88
N LEU A 114 4.86 -3.09 0.32
CA LEU A 114 5.07 -2.27 1.52
C LEU A 114 6.47 -1.64 1.56
N ALA A 115 7.46 -2.27 0.94
CA ALA A 115 8.82 -1.74 0.87
C ALA A 115 8.89 -0.46 0.03
N LYS A 116 8.06 -0.31 -1.01
CA LYS A 116 8.03 0.89 -1.86
C LYS A 116 7.70 2.17 -1.08
N PRO A 117 6.57 2.28 -0.38
CA PRO A 117 6.28 3.47 0.41
C PRO A 117 7.24 3.66 1.58
N ALA A 118 7.76 2.59 2.20
CA ALA A 118 8.78 2.68 3.23
C ALA A 118 10.06 3.34 2.71
N LEU A 119 10.51 2.96 1.52
CA LEU A 119 11.68 3.54 0.87
C LEU A 119 11.45 5.01 0.49
N ILE A 120 10.26 5.36 0.01
CA ILE A 120 9.88 6.75 -0.31
C ILE A 120 9.96 7.63 0.95
N LEU A 121 9.41 7.17 2.07
CA LEU A 121 9.46 7.88 3.35
C LEU A 121 10.90 8.07 3.83
N PHE A 122 11.72 7.03 3.74
CA PHE A 122 13.12 7.09 4.12
C PHE A 122 13.91 8.08 3.26
N LEU A 123 13.76 8.03 1.94
CA LEU A 123 14.43 8.95 1.02
C LEU A 123 14.00 10.40 1.25
N ALA A 124 12.70 10.64 1.43
CA ALA A 124 12.19 11.98 1.73
C ALA A 124 12.79 12.54 3.02
N PHE A 125 12.87 11.73 4.08
CA PHE A 125 13.52 12.09 5.33
C PHE A 125 15.01 12.40 5.14
N PHE A 126 15.73 11.54 4.42
CA PHE A 126 17.16 11.66 4.19
C PHE A 126 17.50 12.93 3.38
N ILE A 127 16.76 13.19 2.29
CA ILE A 127 16.95 14.36 1.45
C ILE A 127 16.65 15.64 2.23
N THR A 128 15.58 15.65 3.03
CA THR A 128 15.21 16.82 3.84
C THR A 128 16.29 17.17 4.86
N ARG A 129 16.94 16.20 5.46
CA ARG A 129 18.05 16.44 6.40
C ARG A 129 19.32 16.88 5.71
N ARG A 130 19.67 16.23 4.60
CA ARG A 130 20.90 16.54 3.88
C ARG A 130 20.82 17.87 3.13
N GLY A 131 19.63 18.22 2.60
CA GLY A 131 19.38 19.53 1.99
C GLY A 131 19.58 20.69 2.96
N LYS A 132 19.16 20.54 4.22
CA LYS A 132 19.43 21.53 5.27
C LYS A 132 20.93 21.70 5.58
N ALA A 133 21.70 20.63 5.50
CA ALA A 133 23.15 20.68 5.72
C ALA A 133 23.91 21.30 4.55
N LEU A 134 23.41 21.20 3.33
CA LEU A 134 24.02 21.79 2.14
C LEU A 134 23.69 23.29 1.97
N ASN A 135 22.51 23.72 2.43
CA ASN A 135 22.10 25.12 2.35
C ASN A 135 22.76 26.00 3.44
N ASN A 136 23.46 25.39 4.38
CA ASN A 136 24.20 26.08 5.44
C ASN A 136 25.71 26.26 5.14
N ARG A 137 26.13 25.98 3.90
CA ARG A 137 27.45 26.28 3.37
C ARG A 137 27.38 27.39 2.32
#